data_57bd3231fc34b3c7e6691663192064db
#
_entry.id   57bd3231fc34b3c7e6691663192064db
#
_cell.length_a   1.000
_cell.length_b   1.000
_cell.length_c   1.000
_cell.angle_alpha   90.00
_cell.angle_beta   90.00
_cell.angle_gamma   90.00
#
_symmetry.space_group_name_H-M   'P 1'
#
loop_
_entity.id
_entity.type
_entity.pdbx_description
1 polymer ?
#
loop_
_entity_poly.entity_id
_entity_poly.type
_entity_poly.pdbx_seq_one_letter_code
_entity_poly.pdbx_strand_id
1 'polypeptide(L)'
;LEERGLVLVTGTTGSGKSTTLAAMIDHINKTRRAHVMTVEDPIEFLHRDQQSIVNQREVAVDTRSFAFALRSALRQDPDVILVGEMRDFETIETALLAAETGHLVFSTLHTLDATETINRIIAVFPPHQQKQVRIQLASVLKGVISQRLLPTADGQGRAPAVEVMISTAFIRDCIVDKEKTYMIHGAIAAGTSQYGMQTFDQSIFGLYSRGLVSYESALRAASNVDEFKLKVQGISTTSDLSRDQMAQGVTTGKAPEITRFKG
;
A
#
# COMPACT_ATOMS: atom_id res chain seq x y z
N LEU A 1 -9.10 6.33 8.73
CA LEU A 1 -7.65 6.52 8.53
C LEU A 1 -6.94 6.26 9.85
N GLU A 2 -5.82 5.54 9.80
CA GLU A 2 -4.94 5.35 10.94
C GLU A 2 -4.40 6.71 11.42
N GLU A 3 -4.15 6.84 12.72
CA GLU A 3 -3.60 8.09 13.28
C GLU A 3 -2.09 8.11 13.23
N ARG A 4 -1.43 6.94 13.21
CA ARG A 4 0.03 6.78 13.21
C ARG A 4 0.45 5.51 12.49
N GLY A 5 1.71 5.45 12.08
CA GLY A 5 2.34 4.31 11.43
C GLY A 5 2.82 4.65 10.03
N LEU A 6 3.25 3.65 9.27
CA LEU A 6 3.84 3.79 7.94
C LEU A 6 2.89 3.22 6.87
N VAL A 7 2.60 4.00 5.86
CA VAL A 7 1.88 3.58 4.65
C VAL A 7 2.78 3.82 3.44
N LEU A 8 2.92 2.80 2.60
CA LEU A 8 3.80 2.85 1.44
C LEU A 8 3.00 2.76 0.14
N VAL A 9 3.34 3.62 -0.82
CA VAL A 9 2.82 3.55 -2.19
C VAL A 9 3.98 3.21 -3.11
N THR A 10 3.89 2.07 -3.82
CA THR A 10 5.03 1.54 -4.58
C THR A 10 4.67 1.29 -6.05
N GLY A 11 5.67 1.08 -6.87
CA GLY A 11 5.52 0.85 -8.31
C GLY A 11 6.60 1.57 -9.11
N THR A 12 6.68 1.25 -10.39
CA THR A 12 7.63 1.88 -11.32
C THR A 12 7.36 3.38 -11.50
N THR A 13 8.30 4.09 -12.10
CA THR A 13 8.07 5.48 -12.51
C THR A 13 6.86 5.56 -13.45
N GLY A 14 6.00 6.55 -13.21
CA GLY A 14 4.78 6.74 -14.01
C GLY A 14 3.62 5.78 -13.64
N SER A 15 3.71 5.01 -12.55
CA SER A 15 2.61 4.13 -12.08
C SER A 15 1.48 4.86 -11.32
N GLY A 16 1.61 6.18 -11.11
CA GLY A 16 0.60 7.00 -10.44
C GLY A 16 0.80 7.18 -8.92
N LYS A 17 1.98 6.87 -8.38
CA LYS A 17 2.27 7.00 -6.93
C LYS A 17 2.00 8.39 -6.38
N SER A 18 2.56 9.42 -7.02
CA SER A 18 2.41 10.82 -6.60
C SER A 18 0.95 11.27 -6.63
N THR A 19 0.19 10.86 -7.66
CA THR A 19 -1.25 11.14 -7.75
C THR A 19 -2.03 10.52 -6.59
N THR A 20 -1.71 9.26 -6.24
CA THR A 20 -2.35 8.55 -5.12
C THR A 20 -2.02 9.22 -3.79
N LEU A 21 -0.74 9.54 -3.57
CA LEU A 21 -0.31 10.26 -2.36
C LEU A 21 -0.96 11.64 -2.26
N ALA A 22 -1.00 12.40 -3.35
CA ALA A 22 -1.67 13.70 -3.39
C ALA A 22 -3.16 13.58 -3.03
N ALA A 23 -3.85 12.55 -3.53
CA ALA A 23 -5.24 12.29 -3.18
C ALA A 23 -5.41 11.91 -1.69
N MET A 24 -4.48 11.16 -1.10
CA MET A 24 -4.50 10.84 0.32
C MET A 24 -4.28 12.09 1.19
N ILE A 25 -3.31 12.94 0.83
CA ILE A 25 -3.06 14.20 1.53
C ILE A 25 -4.26 15.14 1.38
N ASP A 26 -4.84 15.27 0.19
CA ASP A 26 -6.03 16.09 -0.03
C ASP A 26 -7.23 15.59 0.79
N HIS A 27 -7.42 14.27 0.90
CA HIS A 27 -8.45 13.69 1.76
C HIS A 27 -8.24 14.03 3.24
N ILE A 28 -7.02 13.90 3.75
CA ILE A 28 -6.68 14.29 5.13
C ILE A 28 -6.93 15.78 5.34
N ASN A 29 -6.43 16.60 4.44
CA ASN A 29 -6.57 18.06 4.47
C ASN A 29 -8.03 18.52 4.49
N LYS A 30 -8.94 17.79 3.84
CA LYS A 30 -10.39 18.07 3.83
C LYS A 30 -11.14 17.56 5.05
N THR A 31 -10.64 16.57 5.75
CA THR A 31 -11.41 15.80 6.74
C THR A 31 -10.85 15.85 8.15
N ARG A 32 -9.59 16.30 8.32
CA ARG A 32 -8.90 16.32 9.62
C ARG A 32 -8.26 17.67 9.91
N ARG A 33 -8.25 18.03 11.18
CA ARG A 33 -7.42 19.15 11.69
C ARG A 33 -6.07 18.59 12.06
N ALA A 34 -5.09 18.75 11.18
CA ALA A 34 -3.77 18.17 11.31
C ALA A 34 -2.70 19.11 10.75
N HIS A 35 -1.49 19.00 11.28
CA HIS A 35 -0.31 19.58 10.68
C HIS A 35 0.31 18.55 9.73
N VAL A 36 0.22 18.80 8.44
CA VAL A 36 0.77 17.94 7.38
C VAL A 36 2.07 18.54 6.88
N MET A 37 3.13 17.75 6.87
CA MET A 37 4.41 18.15 6.31
C MET A 37 4.79 17.23 5.17
N THR A 38 5.15 17.79 4.00
CA THR A 38 5.67 17.01 2.89
C THR A 38 7.12 17.39 2.58
N VAL A 39 7.90 16.40 2.17
CA VAL A 39 9.25 16.55 1.64
C VAL A 39 9.31 15.83 0.31
N GLU A 40 9.52 16.55 -0.79
CA GLU A 40 9.39 16.05 -2.15
C GLU A 40 10.58 16.44 -3.04
N ASP A 41 10.77 15.75 -4.16
CA ASP A 41 11.86 16.01 -5.12
C ASP A 41 11.42 15.66 -6.56
N PRO A 42 10.83 16.64 -7.30
CA PRO A 42 10.27 17.93 -6.86
C PRO A 42 8.83 17.82 -6.31
N ILE A 43 8.23 18.94 -5.89
CA ILE A 43 6.80 19.03 -5.56
C ILE A 43 6.00 18.90 -6.86
N GLU A 44 5.20 17.82 -6.99
CA GLU A 44 4.34 17.61 -8.17
C GLU A 44 2.94 18.20 -8.01
N PHE A 45 2.41 18.26 -6.79
CA PHE A 45 1.07 18.76 -6.49
C PHE A 45 1.10 19.78 -5.36
N LEU A 46 0.52 20.96 -5.59
CA LEU A 46 0.38 21.99 -4.57
C LEU A 46 -0.91 21.81 -3.78
N HIS A 47 -0.80 21.75 -2.46
CA HIS A 47 -1.92 21.68 -1.54
C HIS A 47 -2.15 23.04 -0.88
N ARG A 48 -3.42 23.52 -0.92
CA ARG A 48 -3.85 24.69 -0.15
C ARG A 48 -4.39 24.22 1.19
N ASP A 49 -4.16 25.00 2.24
CA ASP A 49 -4.73 24.75 3.55
C ASP A 49 -6.27 24.70 3.48
N GLN A 50 -6.86 23.72 4.15
CA GLN A 50 -8.30 23.57 4.31
C GLN A 50 -8.63 23.35 5.80
N GLN A 51 -8.90 22.09 6.24
CA GLN A 51 -9.00 21.78 7.66
C GLN A 51 -7.63 21.57 8.31
N SER A 52 -6.64 21.13 7.52
CA SER A 52 -5.25 20.97 7.94
C SER A 52 -4.39 22.15 7.48
N ILE A 53 -3.25 22.33 8.15
CA ILE A 53 -2.15 23.19 7.67
C ILE A 53 -1.17 22.30 6.90
N VAL A 54 -0.84 22.64 5.65
CA VAL A 54 0.05 21.84 4.81
C VAL A 54 1.33 22.62 4.50
N ASN A 55 2.45 22.14 5.01
CA ASN A 55 3.76 22.68 4.76
C ASN A 55 4.53 21.76 3.81
N GLN A 56 4.78 22.20 2.58
CA GLN A 56 5.53 21.45 1.57
C GLN A 56 6.97 21.99 1.47
N ARG A 57 7.94 21.07 1.38
CA ARG A 57 9.37 21.38 1.22
C ARG A 57 9.94 20.61 0.05
N GLU A 58 10.68 21.30 -0.82
CA GLU A 58 11.35 20.71 -1.96
C GLU A 58 12.82 20.49 -1.66
N VAL A 59 13.32 19.29 -1.99
CA VAL A 59 14.76 18.99 -1.89
C VAL A 59 15.55 19.84 -2.88
N ALA A 60 16.74 20.28 -2.50
CA ALA A 60 17.61 21.21 -3.20
C ALA A 60 17.10 22.66 -3.32
N VAL A 61 15.85 22.94 -2.96
CA VAL A 61 15.29 24.30 -2.88
C VAL A 61 15.17 24.73 -1.42
N ASP A 62 14.35 24.03 -0.63
CA ASP A 62 14.04 24.36 0.76
C ASP A 62 14.89 23.57 1.76
N THR A 63 15.42 22.44 1.34
CA THR A 63 16.21 21.52 2.18
C THR A 63 17.31 20.82 1.39
N ARG A 64 18.32 20.33 2.11
CA ARG A 64 19.49 19.67 1.48
C ARG A 64 19.24 18.20 1.10
N SER A 65 18.39 17.50 1.84
CA SER A 65 18.09 16.08 1.63
C SER A 65 16.81 15.68 2.35
N PHE A 66 16.24 14.53 1.97
CA PHE A 66 15.10 13.92 2.65
C PHE A 66 15.36 13.68 4.14
N ALA A 67 16.50 13.07 4.49
CA ALA A 67 16.86 12.76 5.88
C ALA A 67 17.00 14.02 6.73
N PHE A 68 17.62 15.09 6.19
CA PHE A 68 17.77 16.36 6.90
C PHE A 68 16.42 17.03 7.15
N ALA A 69 15.57 17.08 6.11
CA ALA A 69 14.24 17.66 6.22
C ALA A 69 13.35 16.88 7.22
N LEU A 70 13.40 15.56 7.17
CA LEU A 70 12.60 14.69 8.03
C LEU A 70 12.99 14.84 9.51
N ARG A 71 14.31 14.89 9.81
CA ARG A 71 14.76 15.19 11.19
C ARG A 71 14.32 16.57 11.67
N SER A 72 14.27 17.55 10.78
CA SER A 72 13.79 18.90 11.11
C SER A 72 12.28 18.92 11.28
N ALA A 73 11.54 18.15 10.47
CA ALA A 73 10.10 17.99 10.53
C ALA A 73 9.65 17.45 11.90
N LEU A 74 10.31 16.45 12.44
CA LEU A 74 10.00 15.83 13.73
C LEU A 74 10.06 16.82 14.92
N ARG A 75 10.65 18.00 14.76
CA ARG A 75 10.70 19.07 15.76
C ARG A 75 9.58 20.10 15.62
N GLN A 76 8.72 19.94 14.63
CA GLN A 76 7.66 20.88 14.30
C GLN A 76 6.27 20.34 14.64
N ASP A 77 6.22 19.21 15.37
CA ASP A 77 5.00 18.55 15.84
C ASP A 77 4.00 18.26 14.70
N PRO A 78 4.42 17.59 13.61
CA PRO A 78 3.51 17.23 12.54
C PRO A 78 2.69 15.99 12.92
N ASP A 79 1.42 15.97 12.56
CA ASP A 79 0.59 14.77 12.67
C ASP A 79 0.84 13.80 11.51
N VAL A 80 1.08 14.36 10.33
CA VAL A 80 1.23 13.61 9.08
C VAL A 80 2.49 14.06 8.35
N ILE A 81 3.31 13.10 7.94
CA ILE A 81 4.53 13.36 7.18
C ILE A 81 4.47 12.59 5.86
N LEU A 82 4.68 13.28 4.73
CA LEU A 82 4.93 12.65 3.44
C LEU A 82 6.41 12.79 3.10
N VAL A 83 7.08 11.66 2.90
CA VAL A 83 8.44 11.58 2.38
C VAL A 83 8.35 11.08 0.94
N GLY A 84 8.66 11.92 -0.04
CA GLY A 84 8.46 11.65 -1.46
C GLY A 84 9.00 10.29 -1.88
N GLU A 85 10.21 9.94 -1.41
CA GLU A 85 10.78 8.61 -1.61
C GLU A 85 11.78 8.23 -0.51
N MET A 86 11.91 6.93 -0.27
CA MET A 86 12.90 6.34 0.65
C MET A 86 13.91 5.50 -0.15
N ARG A 87 15.10 6.07 -0.44
CA ARG A 87 16.15 5.40 -1.21
C ARG A 87 17.32 4.95 -0.37
N ASP A 88 17.62 5.67 0.68
CA ASP A 88 18.83 5.49 1.48
C ASP A 88 18.52 5.10 2.92
N PHE A 89 19.55 4.55 3.58
CA PHE A 89 19.48 4.07 4.95
C PHE A 89 18.96 5.13 5.93
N GLU A 90 19.51 6.35 5.87
CA GLU A 90 19.22 7.41 6.84
C GLU A 90 17.77 7.90 6.73
N THR A 91 17.25 8.02 5.50
CA THR A 91 15.85 8.39 5.24
C THR A 91 14.91 7.31 5.75
N ILE A 92 15.20 6.02 5.46
CA ILE A 92 14.36 4.90 5.90
C ILE A 92 14.37 4.79 7.43
N GLU A 93 15.54 4.85 8.08
CA GLU A 93 15.67 4.79 9.53
C GLU A 93 14.87 5.91 10.21
N THR A 94 14.98 7.14 9.71
CA THR A 94 14.27 8.29 10.27
C THR A 94 12.76 8.19 10.04
N ALA A 95 12.31 7.67 8.89
CA ALA A 95 10.89 7.45 8.61
C ALA A 95 10.27 6.37 9.51
N LEU A 96 11.00 5.27 9.76
CA LEU A 96 10.58 4.24 10.71
C LEU A 96 10.47 4.80 12.13
N LEU A 97 11.45 5.60 12.58
CA LEU A 97 11.44 6.27 13.87
C LEU A 97 10.23 7.23 13.98
N ALA A 98 9.96 8.02 12.94
CA ALA A 98 8.80 8.92 12.91
C ALA A 98 7.49 8.16 13.08
N ALA A 99 7.33 7.04 12.35
CA ALA A 99 6.14 6.20 12.44
C ALA A 99 5.98 5.53 13.82
N GLU A 100 7.09 5.20 14.50
CA GLU A 100 7.11 4.61 15.83
C GLU A 100 6.77 5.64 16.93
N THR A 101 7.21 6.89 16.74
CA THR A 101 7.03 7.98 17.71
C THR A 101 5.70 8.71 17.59
N GLY A 102 4.76 8.23 16.79
CA GLY A 102 3.37 8.70 16.81
C GLY A 102 2.87 9.38 15.54
N HIS A 103 3.71 9.53 14.52
CA HIS A 103 3.33 10.21 13.28
C HIS A 103 2.73 9.24 12.26
N LEU A 104 1.82 9.72 11.42
CA LEU A 104 1.37 9.01 10.23
C LEU A 104 2.32 9.36 9.07
N VAL A 105 3.10 8.38 8.63
CA VAL A 105 4.12 8.56 7.60
C VAL A 105 3.67 7.92 6.29
N PHE A 106 3.67 8.70 5.21
CA PHE A 106 3.51 8.23 3.84
C PHE A 106 4.83 8.29 3.11
N SER A 107 5.13 7.27 2.29
CA SER A 107 6.31 7.33 1.43
C SER A 107 6.18 6.44 0.20
N THR A 108 7.16 6.54 -0.71
CA THR A 108 7.25 5.69 -1.89
C THR A 108 8.54 4.87 -1.94
N LEU A 109 8.43 3.73 -2.64
CA LEU A 109 9.57 2.96 -3.14
C LEU A 109 9.32 2.55 -4.60
N HIS A 110 10.41 2.25 -5.33
CA HIS A 110 10.36 1.76 -6.70
C HIS A 110 10.40 0.23 -6.76
N THR A 111 9.58 -0.44 -5.97
CA THR A 111 9.42 -1.89 -5.92
C THR A 111 8.13 -2.32 -6.60
N LEU A 112 8.04 -3.57 -7.03
CA LEU A 112 6.96 -4.05 -7.88
C LEU A 112 5.75 -4.57 -7.10
N ASP A 113 5.95 -5.04 -5.84
CA ASP A 113 4.92 -5.59 -4.97
C ASP A 113 5.26 -5.38 -3.48
N ALA A 114 4.34 -5.77 -2.60
CA ALA A 114 4.48 -5.59 -1.15
C ALA A 114 5.61 -6.45 -0.57
N THR A 115 5.82 -7.66 -1.05
CA THR A 115 6.87 -8.56 -0.56
C THR A 115 8.25 -8.03 -0.90
N GLU A 116 8.45 -7.58 -2.15
CA GLU A 116 9.68 -6.93 -2.58
C GLU A 116 9.93 -5.65 -1.78
N THR A 117 8.90 -4.86 -1.51
CA THR A 117 8.96 -3.63 -0.71
C THR A 117 9.53 -3.89 0.68
N ILE A 118 8.99 -4.88 1.38
CA ILE A 118 9.47 -5.29 2.71
C ILE A 118 10.92 -5.72 2.65
N ASN A 119 11.27 -6.59 1.70
CA ASN A 119 12.64 -7.07 1.53
C ASN A 119 13.61 -5.94 1.19
N ARG A 120 13.20 -4.98 0.36
CA ARG A 120 14.01 -3.83 -0.04
C ARG A 120 14.34 -2.93 1.15
N ILE A 121 13.34 -2.62 1.99
CA ILE A 121 13.55 -1.83 3.21
C ILE A 121 14.58 -2.53 4.11
N ILE A 122 14.41 -3.83 4.37
CA ILE A 122 15.28 -4.57 5.27
C ILE A 122 16.71 -4.68 4.71
N ALA A 123 16.86 -4.87 3.40
CA ALA A 123 18.16 -5.04 2.73
C ALA A 123 19.05 -3.79 2.78
N VAL A 124 18.50 -2.61 3.01
CA VAL A 124 19.28 -1.36 3.15
C VAL A 124 20.08 -1.35 4.46
N PHE A 125 19.64 -2.10 5.47
CA PHE A 125 20.29 -2.15 6.78
C PHE A 125 21.41 -3.21 6.85
N PRO A 126 22.46 -2.93 7.63
CA PRO A 126 23.51 -3.90 7.87
C PRO A 126 22.95 -5.23 8.42
N PRO A 127 23.55 -6.39 8.08
CA PRO A 127 23.03 -7.71 8.47
C PRO A 127 22.71 -7.87 9.96
N HIS A 128 23.53 -7.29 10.84
CA HIS A 128 23.35 -7.37 12.29
C HIS A 128 22.13 -6.57 12.80
N GLN A 129 21.62 -5.60 12.04
CA GLN A 129 20.46 -4.78 12.39
C GLN A 129 19.16 -5.33 11.77
N GLN A 130 19.22 -6.15 10.74
CA GLN A 130 18.06 -6.60 9.97
C GLN A 130 16.97 -7.26 10.82
N LYS A 131 17.36 -8.04 11.84
CA LYS A 131 16.39 -8.66 12.75
C LYS A 131 15.59 -7.60 13.53
N GLN A 132 16.27 -6.59 14.04
CA GLN A 132 15.62 -5.50 14.78
C GLN A 132 14.72 -4.67 13.88
N VAL A 133 15.17 -4.37 12.66
CA VAL A 133 14.39 -3.61 11.67
C VAL A 133 13.13 -4.36 11.24
N ARG A 134 13.18 -5.70 11.10
CA ARG A 134 11.97 -6.51 10.84
C ARG A 134 10.92 -6.33 11.92
N ILE A 135 11.32 -6.36 13.19
CA ILE A 135 10.42 -6.16 14.32
C ILE A 135 9.83 -4.74 14.29
N GLN A 136 10.69 -3.73 14.09
CA GLN A 136 10.28 -2.34 14.01
C GLN A 136 9.32 -2.11 12.83
N LEU A 137 9.67 -2.55 11.62
CA LEU A 137 8.82 -2.44 10.43
C LEU A 137 7.46 -3.13 10.65
N ALA A 138 7.45 -4.34 11.20
CA ALA A 138 6.20 -5.06 11.50
C ALA A 138 5.30 -4.30 12.48
N SER A 139 5.88 -3.55 13.43
CA SER A 139 5.11 -2.77 14.42
C SER A 139 4.48 -1.52 13.82
N VAL A 140 5.17 -0.84 12.89
CA VAL A 140 4.74 0.46 12.36
C VAL A 140 4.02 0.38 11.02
N LEU A 141 4.30 -0.64 10.19
CA LEU A 141 3.69 -0.77 8.86
C LEU A 141 2.18 -0.98 8.97
N LYS A 142 1.40 -0.15 8.28
CA LYS A 142 -0.07 -0.24 8.20
C LYS A 142 -0.53 -0.86 6.89
N GLY A 143 0.14 -0.53 5.80
CA GLY A 143 -0.18 -1.11 4.50
C GLY A 143 0.81 -0.74 3.42
N VAL A 144 0.75 -1.51 2.34
CA VAL A 144 1.49 -1.24 1.10
C VAL A 144 0.49 -1.26 -0.05
N ILE A 145 0.54 -0.22 -0.87
CA ILE A 145 -0.27 -0.08 -2.08
C ILE A 145 0.69 -0.09 -3.25
N SER A 146 0.74 -1.19 -4.00
CA SER A 146 1.59 -1.30 -5.18
C SER A 146 0.77 -1.05 -6.44
N GLN A 147 1.32 -0.26 -7.39
CA GLN A 147 0.55 0.26 -8.52
C GLN A 147 1.22 -0.03 -9.87
N ARG A 148 0.38 -0.39 -10.85
CA ARG A 148 0.73 -0.48 -12.28
C ARG A 148 -0.35 0.23 -13.08
N LEU A 149 0.02 0.93 -14.15
CA LEU A 149 -0.94 1.52 -15.08
C LEU A 149 -1.00 0.70 -16.36
N LEU A 150 -2.19 0.22 -16.69
CA LEU A 150 -2.47 -0.53 -17.92
C LEU A 150 -3.18 0.38 -18.92
N PRO A 151 -2.92 0.23 -20.25
CA PRO A 151 -3.70 0.94 -21.26
C PRO A 151 -5.16 0.50 -21.19
N THR A 152 -6.08 1.45 -21.31
CA THR A 152 -7.51 1.15 -21.40
C THR A 152 -7.83 0.46 -22.72
N ALA A 153 -8.95 -0.29 -22.77
CA ALA A 153 -9.36 -1.06 -23.96
C ALA A 153 -9.63 -0.17 -25.19
N ASP A 154 -10.06 1.08 -24.97
CA ASP A 154 -10.25 2.11 -26.00
C ASP A 154 -8.95 2.81 -26.44
N GLY A 155 -7.83 2.53 -25.77
CA GLY A 155 -6.52 3.12 -26.04
C GLY A 155 -6.39 4.62 -25.67
N GLN A 156 -7.42 5.23 -25.06
CA GLN A 156 -7.42 6.67 -24.78
C GLN A 156 -6.91 7.04 -23.39
N GLY A 157 -6.69 6.05 -22.52
CA GLY A 157 -6.29 6.30 -21.15
C GLY A 157 -5.49 5.18 -20.51
N ARG A 158 -5.36 5.24 -19.21
CA ARG A 158 -4.71 4.23 -18.38
C ARG A 158 -5.58 3.86 -17.19
N ALA A 159 -5.73 2.58 -16.92
CA ALA A 159 -6.44 2.02 -15.79
C ALA A 159 -5.44 1.56 -14.72
N PRO A 160 -5.60 1.93 -13.44
CA PRO A 160 -4.70 1.49 -12.37
C PRO A 160 -5.03 0.06 -11.96
N ALA A 161 -4.07 -0.85 -12.09
CA ALA A 161 -4.07 -2.12 -11.39
C ALA A 161 -3.31 -1.95 -10.06
N VAL A 162 -3.91 -2.42 -8.98
CA VAL A 162 -3.42 -2.14 -7.63
C VAL A 162 -3.36 -3.42 -6.80
N GLU A 163 -2.21 -3.69 -6.21
CA GLU A 163 -2.09 -4.63 -5.11
C GLU A 163 -2.24 -3.86 -3.80
N VAL A 164 -3.04 -4.38 -2.86
CA VAL A 164 -3.27 -3.79 -1.54
C VAL A 164 -2.96 -4.82 -0.47
N MET A 165 -1.96 -4.53 0.34
CA MET A 165 -1.61 -5.29 1.54
C MET A 165 -1.95 -4.47 2.78
N ILE A 166 -2.69 -5.05 3.70
CA ILE A 166 -2.95 -4.50 5.04
C ILE A 166 -2.14 -5.30 6.06
N SER A 167 -1.49 -4.62 6.98
CA SER A 167 -0.64 -5.25 8.01
C SER A 167 -1.49 -5.91 9.11
N THR A 168 -2.02 -7.09 8.80
CA THR A 168 -2.71 -7.96 9.77
C THR A 168 -1.70 -8.62 10.73
N ALA A 169 -2.18 -9.29 11.79
CA ALA A 169 -1.32 -10.03 12.71
C ALA A 169 -0.45 -11.06 11.96
N PHE A 170 -1.05 -11.82 11.02
CA PHE A 170 -0.32 -12.80 10.23
C PHE A 170 0.73 -12.16 9.32
N ILE A 171 0.43 -11.03 8.67
CA ILE A 171 1.41 -10.29 7.86
C ILE A 171 2.57 -9.80 8.73
N ARG A 172 2.31 -9.30 9.94
CA ARG A 172 3.36 -8.89 10.87
C ARG A 172 4.29 -10.07 11.24
N ASP A 173 3.72 -11.23 11.52
CA ASP A 173 4.51 -12.44 11.79
C ASP A 173 5.38 -12.83 10.58
N CYS A 174 4.85 -12.71 9.36
CA CYS A 174 5.60 -12.95 8.13
C CYS A 174 6.73 -11.93 7.89
N ILE A 175 6.58 -10.67 8.36
CA ILE A 175 7.64 -9.66 8.28
C ILE A 175 8.74 -9.96 9.29
N VAL A 176 8.38 -10.32 10.53
CA VAL A 176 9.35 -10.62 11.60
C VAL A 176 10.18 -11.87 11.26
N ASP A 177 9.53 -12.91 10.77
CA ASP A 177 10.18 -14.18 10.42
C ASP A 177 10.59 -14.19 8.94
N LYS A 178 11.92 -14.13 8.70
CA LYS A 178 12.47 -14.15 7.34
C LYS A 178 11.98 -15.34 6.52
N GLU A 179 11.85 -16.50 7.15
CA GLU A 179 11.47 -17.74 6.48
C GLU A 179 9.98 -17.77 6.08
N LYS A 180 9.16 -16.83 6.59
CA LYS A 180 7.73 -16.72 6.26
C LYS A 180 7.41 -15.58 5.29
N THR A 181 8.37 -14.76 4.90
CA THR A 181 8.13 -13.60 4.04
C THR A 181 7.47 -13.98 2.70
N TYR A 182 7.75 -15.17 2.15
CA TYR A 182 7.12 -15.68 0.92
C TYR A 182 5.62 -15.94 1.06
N MET A 183 5.09 -16.09 2.28
CA MET A 183 3.67 -16.35 2.54
C MET A 183 2.80 -15.09 2.40
N ILE A 184 3.41 -13.91 2.34
CA ILE A 184 2.71 -12.61 2.28
C ILE A 184 1.77 -12.56 1.08
N HIS A 185 2.22 -12.96 -0.11
CA HIS A 185 1.39 -12.96 -1.32
C HIS A 185 0.12 -13.83 -1.16
N GLY A 186 0.26 -15.03 -0.60
CA GLY A 186 -0.89 -15.89 -0.29
C GLY A 186 -1.85 -15.28 0.73
N ALA A 187 -1.29 -14.59 1.74
CA ALA A 187 -2.11 -13.89 2.73
C ALA A 187 -2.89 -12.70 2.13
N ILE A 188 -2.29 -11.96 1.20
CA ILE A 188 -2.98 -10.90 0.44
C ILE A 188 -4.14 -11.49 -0.35
N ALA A 189 -3.89 -12.58 -1.10
CA ALA A 189 -4.90 -13.24 -1.92
C ALA A 189 -6.11 -13.73 -1.07
N ALA A 190 -5.85 -14.32 0.10
CA ALA A 190 -6.88 -14.82 1.00
C ALA A 190 -7.61 -13.69 1.78
N GLY A 191 -6.95 -12.55 1.99
CA GLY A 191 -7.48 -11.45 2.81
C GLY A 191 -8.46 -10.50 2.12
N THR A 192 -8.94 -10.84 0.92
CA THR A 192 -9.78 -9.96 0.10
C THR A 192 -11.11 -9.63 0.78
N SER A 193 -11.83 -10.62 1.29
CA SER A 193 -13.16 -10.42 1.87
C SER A 193 -13.13 -9.80 3.28
N GLN A 194 -12.15 -10.18 4.08
CA GLN A 194 -12.09 -9.77 5.49
C GLN A 194 -11.40 -8.42 5.69
N TYR A 195 -10.34 -8.12 4.91
CA TYR A 195 -9.48 -6.96 5.12
C TYR A 195 -9.44 -6.00 3.93
N GLY A 196 -10.14 -6.31 2.84
CA GLY A 196 -10.09 -5.50 1.61
C GLY A 196 -8.74 -5.56 0.90
N MET A 197 -7.93 -6.59 1.16
CA MET A 197 -6.68 -6.83 0.45
C MET A 197 -6.97 -7.35 -0.96
N GLN A 198 -6.05 -7.11 -1.90
CA GLN A 198 -6.11 -7.72 -3.23
C GLN A 198 -4.71 -7.85 -3.82
N THR A 199 -4.51 -8.89 -4.62
CA THR A 199 -3.32 -9.07 -5.44
C THR A 199 -3.45 -8.30 -6.76
N PHE A 200 -2.33 -8.12 -7.47
CA PHE A 200 -2.38 -7.57 -8.83
C PHE A 200 -3.28 -8.40 -9.76
N ASP A 201 -3.18 -9.72 -9.73
CA ASP A 201 -3.95 -10.58 -10.63
C ASP A 201 -5.47 -10.49 -10.36
N GLN A 202 -5.87 -10.34 -9.10
CA GLN A 202 -7.26 -10.06 -8.73
C GLN A 202 -7.72 -8.68 -9.24
N SER A 203 -6.88 -7.66 -9.11
CA SER A 203 -7.16 -6.31 -9.61
C SER A 203 -7.26 -6.29 -11.14
N ILE A 204 -6.30 -6.90 -11.85
CA ILE A 204 -6.26 -6.98 -13.31
C ILE A 204 -7.48 -7.74 -13.84
N PHE A 205 -7.84 -8.88 -13.21
CA PHE A 205 -9.03 -9.63 -13.57
C PHE A 205 -10.31 -8.78 -13.40
N GLY A 206 -10.41 -8.00 -12.34
CA GLY A 206 -11.52 -7.07 -12.13
C GLY A 206 -11.59 -5.97 -13.18
N LEU A 207 -10.45 -5.45 -13.65
CA LEU A 207 -10.40 -4.47 -14.75
C LEU A 207 -10.83 -5.09 -16.08
N TYR A 208 -10.33 -6.29 -16.39
CA TYR A 208 -10.71 -7.05 -17.58
C TYR A 208 -12.21 -7.39 -17.59
N SER A 209 -12.76 -7.94 -16.51
CA SER A 209 -14.18 -8.33 -16.40
C SER A 209 -15.14 -7.15 -16.58
N ARG A 210 -14.69 -5.92 -16.26
CA ARG A 210 -15.43 -4.69 -16.49
C ARG A 210 -15.20 -4.08 -17.89
N GLY A 211 -14.41 -4.73 -18.74
CA GLY A 211 -14.09 -4.24 -20.08
C GLY A 211 -13.17 -3.00 -20.10
N LEU A 212 -12.55 -2.65 -18.98
CA LEU A 212 -11.68 -1.46 -18.89
C LEU A 212 -10.31 -1.69 -19.53
N VAL A 213 -9.83 -2.94 -19.56
CA VAL A 213 -8.58 -3.33 -20.24
C VAL A 213 -8.82 -4.51 -21.15
N SER A 214 -8.05 -4.59 -22.25
CA SER A 214 -8.13 -5.72 -23.17
C SER A 214 -7.54 -7.00 -22.57
N TYR A 215 -7.95 -8.17 -23.07
CA TYR A 215 -7.39 -9.46 -22.67
C TYR A 215 -5.86 -9.50 -22.80
N GLU A 216 -5.35 -8.99 -23.94
CA GLU A 216 -3.91 -8.97 -24.20
C GLU A 216 -3.15 -8.10 -23.19
N SER A 217 -3.69 -6.90 -22.87
CA SER A 217 -3.10 -6.00 -21.87
C SER A 217 -3.14 -6.62 -20.49
N ALA A 218 -4.23 -7.26 -20.11
CA ALA A 218 -4.39 -7.96 -18.85
C ALA A 218 -3.39 -9.13 -18.73
N LEU A 219 -3.26 -9.94 -19.78
CA LEU A 219 -2.36 -11.09 -19.81
C LEU A 219 -0.88 -10.69 -19.69
N ARG A 220 -0.48 -9.60 -20.36
CA ARG A 220 0.90 -9.06 -20.26
C ARG A 220 1.24 -8.53 -18.87
N ALA A 221 0.24 -8.05 -18.15
CA ALA A 221 0.42 -7.45 -16.83
C ALA A 221 0.26 -8.44 -15.67
N ALA A 222 -0.35 -9.60 -15.93
CA ALA A 222 -0.58 -10.64 -14.93
C ALA A 222 0.75 -11.16 -14.36
N SER A 223 0.77 -11.37 -13.04
CA SER A 223 1.94 -11.93 -12.34
C SER A 223 2.04 -13.45 -12.57
N ASN A 224 0.90 -14.15 -12.63
CA ASN A 224 0.78 -15.55 -12.98
C ASN A 224 -0.13 -15.73 -14.21
N VAL A 225 0.48 -15.81 -15.39
CA VAL A 225 -0.22 -15.89 -16.68
C VAL A 225 -1.12 -17.13 -16.80
N ASP A 226 -0.68 -18.27 -16.28
CA ASP A 226 -1.44 -19.52 -16.42
C ASP A 226 -2.65 -19.55 -15.50
N GLU A 227 -2.50 -19.09 -14.26
CA GLU A 227 -3.62 -18.91 -13.33
C GLU A 227 -4.63 -17.88 -13.85
N PHE A 228 -4.15 -16.77 -14.42
CA PHE A 228 -5.01 -15.77 -15.03
C PHE A 228 -5.85 -16.33 -16.19
N LYS A 229 -5.25 -17.14 -17.09
CA LYS A 229 -5.97 -17.82 -18.18
C LYS A 229 -7.06 -18.74 -17.67
N LEU A 230 -6.77 -19.58 -16.65
CA LEU A 230 -7.75 -20.46 -16.04
C LEU A 230 -8.92 -19.68 -15.45
N LYS A 231 -8.62 -18.57 -14.77
CA LYS A 231 -9.63 -17.69 -14.18
C LYS A 231 -10.54 -17.06 -15.23
N VAL A 232 -9.99 -16.63 -16.36
CA VAL A 232 -10.79 -16.09 -17.50
C VAL A 232 -11.69 -17.17 -18.12
N GLN A 233 -11.27 -18.45 -18.11
CA GLN A 233 -12.08 -19.58 -18.56
C GLN A 233 -13.16 -20.03 -17.54
N GLY A 234 -13.31 -19.32 -16.41
CA GLY A 234 -14.28 -19.64 -15.38
C GLY A 234 -13.83 -20.76 -14.41
N ILE A 235 -12.54 -21.14 -14.46
CA ILE A 235 -11.96 -22.10 -13.52
C ILE A 235 -11.45 -21.30 -12.31
N SER A 236 -12.24 -21.31 -11.23
CA SER A 236 -11.93 -20.57 -10.00
C SER A 236 -11.04 -21.39 -9.07
N THR A 237 -10.10 -20.73 -8.40
CA THR A 237 -9.36 -21.33 -7.29
C THR A 237 -10.24 -21.39 -6.03
N THR A 238 -9.87 -22.21 -5.04
CA THR A 238 -10.64 -22.38 -3.79
C THR A 238 -10.81 -21.04 -3.03
N SER A 239 -9.86 -20.11 -3.16
CA SER A 239 -9.93 -18.77 -2.58
C SER A 239 -10.94 -17.85 -3.29
N ASP A 240 -11.14 -18.02 -4.59
CA ASP A 240 -12.13 -17.27 -5.37
C ASP A 240 -13.56 -17.75 -5.07
N LEU A 241 -13.77 -19.06 -4.90
CA LEU A 241 -15.07 -19.65 -4.53
C LEU A 241 -15.57 -19.14 -3.17
N SER A 242 -14.67 -19.00 -2.19
CA SER A 242 -15.02 -18.44 -0.88
C SER A 242 -15.47 -16.98 -0.97
N ARG A 243 -14.89 -16.21 -1.87
CA ARG A 243 -15.24 -14.79 -2.11
C ARG A 243 -16.61 -14.65 -2.74
N ASP A 244 -16.90 -15.44 -3.78
CA ASP A 244 -18.19 -15.37 -4.49
C ASP A 244 -19.34 -15.84 -3.60
N GLN A 245 -19.11 -16.84 -2.74
CA GLN A 245 -20.10 -17.29 -1.74
C GLN A 245 -20.38 -16.23 -0.68
N MET A 246 -19.36 -15.48 -0.20
CA MET A 246 -19.55 -14.38 0.74
C MET A 246 -20.23 -13.17 0.11
N ALA A 247 -19.89 -12.84 -1.14
CA ALA A 247 -20.55 -11.74 -1.87
C ALA A 247 -22.05 -12.03 -2.12
N GLN A 248 -22.41 -13.28 -2.37
CA GLN A 248 -23.82 -13.72 -2.50
C GLN A 248 -24.54 -13.79 -1.15
N GLY A 249 -23.84 -14.11 -0.04
CA GLY A 249 -24.39 -14.13 1.32
C GLY A 249 -24.77 -12.76 1.87
N VAL A 250 -24.12 -11.71 1.42
CA VAL A 250 -24.42 -10.31 1.81
C VAL A 250 -25.70 -9.78 1.14
N THR A 251 -26.11 -10.37 0.01
CA THR A 251 -27.36 -9.98 -0.69
C THR A 251 -28.60 -10.71 -0.20
N THR A 252 -28.45 -11.79 0.55
CA THR A 252 -29.57 -12.54 1.16
C THR A 252 -29.53 -12.39 2.68
N GLY A 253 -30.09 -11.28 3.19
CA GLY A 253 -30.15 -10.97 4.62
C GLY A 253 -30.98 -11.98 5.45
N LYS A 254 -30.45 -13.17 5.70
CA LYS A 254 -30.89 -14.07 6.78
C LYS A 254 -29.69 -14.33 7.68
N ALA A 255 -29.79 -13.80 8.91
CA ALA A 255 -28.91 -14.19 10.00
C ALA A 255 -29.04 -15.68 10.29
N PRO A 256 -27.96 -16.42 10.59
CA PRO A 256 -28.03 -17.82 10.97
C PRO A 256 -28.79 -17.97 12.31
N GLU A 257 -29.82 -18.78 12.34
CA GLU A 257 -30.49 -19.18 13.57
C GLU A 257 -29.53 -20.02 14.43
N ILE A 258 -29.18 -19.49 15.58
CA ILE A 258 -28.41 -20.22 16.60
C ILE A 258 -29.40 -21.14 17.33
N THR A 259 -29.45 -22.43 17.00
CA THR A 259 -30.13 -23.44 17.78
C THR A 259 -29.43 -23.61 19.13
N ARG A 260 -30.08 -23.16 20.21
CA ARG A 260 -29.64 -23.47 21.58
C ARG A 260 -29.80 -24.96 21.83
N PHE A 261 -28.72 -25.64 22.14
CA PHE A 261 -28.76 -26.95 22.75
C PHE A 261 -29.47 -26.82 24.11
N LYS A 262 -30.65 -27.50 24.24
CA LYS A 262 -31.27 -27.76 25.55
C LYS A 262 -30.55 -28.97 26.13
N GLY A 263 -29.83 -28.78 27.24
CA GLY A 263 -29.40 -29.86 28.12
C GLY A 263 -30.53 -30.36 29.01
#